data_542146ecd5dfa03514bcbdd536dcf142
#
_entry.id   542146ecd5dfa03514bcbdd536dcf142
#
_cell.length_a   1.000
_cell.length_b   1.000
_cell.length_c   1.000
_cell.angle_alpha   90.00
_cell.angle_beta   90.00
_cell.angle_gamma   90.00
#
_symmetry.space_group_name_H-M   'P 1'
#
loop_
_entity.id
_entity.type
_entity.pdbx_description
1 polymer ?
#
loop_
_entity_poly.entity_id
_entity_poly.type
_entity_poly.pdbx_seq_one_letter_code
_entity_poly.pdbx_strand_id
1 'polypeptide(L)'
;MALSTASFPCHLHRVVASDPHKSALLASHSRLLGGGDDELQQQQQHKLFKVKRRPRVCASLSEKGEYFSQRPPTPLLDTINYPIHMKNLSIKELKQLADELRSDVIFNVSKTGGHLGSSLGVVELTVALHYVFNTPQDKILWDVGHQSYPHKILTGRRDKMPTMRQTNGLSGFTKRSESEHDCFGTGHSSTSISAALGMAVGRDLKGRKNNVIAVIGDGAMTAGQAYEAMNNAGYLDSDMIVILNDNKQVSLPTATLDGPIPPVGALSSALSRLQSSRPLRELREVAKGVTKQIGGSMHELAAKVDEYARGMISGSGSTLFEELGLYYIGPVDGHNMDDLVTILKEVKSTKTTGPVLIHVVTEKGRGYPYAEKAADKYHGVAKFDPATGKQLKSSSKTQSYTNYFAEALVAEAEADKDIIAIHAAMGGGTGLNLFQRRFPTRCFDVGIAEQHAVTFAAGLACEGLKPFCAIYSSFLQRAYDQVIHDVDLQKLPVRFALDRAGLVGADGPTHSGSFDVTYMACLPNMVVMAPSDEAELFHMVATAAAINDRPSCFRYPRGTASVSPCQLETKVFLSRSGKGEFLLGVSE
;
A
#
# COMPACT_ATOMS: atom_id res chain seq x y z
N MET A 1 -43.78 34.64 -15.81
CA MET A 1 -43.85 36.02 -15.29
C MET A 1 -42.68 36.21 -14.32
N ALA A 2 -41.81 37.15 -14.71
CA ALA A 2 -40.86 37.93 -13.96
C ALA A 2 -39.77 37.26 -13.09
N LEU A 3 -38.60 37.22 -13.64
CA LEU A 3 -37.29 37.17 -13.00
C LEU A 3 -37.07 38.37 -12.08
N SER A 4 -36.50 38.15 -10.89
CA SER A 4 -35.86 39.21 -10.11
C SER A 4 -34.43 38.78 -9.78
N THR A 5 -33.49 39.45 -10.42
CA THR A 5 -32.06 39.40 -10.17
C THR A 5 -31.70 40.31 -9.00
N ALA A 6 -31.02 39.75 -7.99
CA ALA A 6 -30.35 40.57 -6.98
C ALA A 6 -28.86 40.30 -7.03
N SER A 7 -28.11 41.28 -7.49
CA SER A 7 -26.66 41.36 -7.50
C SER A 7 -26.15 41.89 -6.14
N PHE A 8 -25.16 41.20 -5.57
CA PHE A 8 -24.34 41.71 -4.47
C PHE A 8 -22.92 42.00 -4.93
N PRO A 9 -22.31 43.11 -4.54
CA PRO A 9 -20.97 43.48 -4.99
C PRO A 9 -19.88 42.84 -4.14
N CYS A 10 -18.86 42.31 -4.83
CA CYS A 10 -17.58 41.90 -4.25
C CYS A 10 -16.74 43.13 -3.90
N HIS A 11 -16.35 43.27 -2.64
CA HIS A 11 -15.24 44.12 -2.23
C HIS A 11 -13.94 43.34 -2.14
N LEU A 12 -13.04 43.61 -3.08
CA LEU A 12 -11.63 43.18 -3.03
C LEU A 12 -10.84 44.13 -2.13
N HIS A 13 -10.34 43.67 -1.01
CA HIS A 13 -9.26 44.34 -0.28
C HIS A 13 -7.91 43.90 -0.80
N ARG A 14 -7.24 44.81 -1.48
CA ARG A 14 -5.85 44.74 -1.90
C ARG A 14 -4.98 45.08 -0.70
N VAL A 15 -4.14 44.15 -0.24
CA VAL A 15 -3.06 44.45 0.71
C VAL A 15 -1.79 44.68 -0.10
N VAL A 16 -1.27 45.88 0.03
CA VAL A 16 -0.05 46.38 -0.58
C VAL A 16 1.14 45.91 0.24
N ALA A 17 2.12 45.28 -0.44
CA ALA A 17 3.44 45.00 0.13
C ALA A 17 4.30 46.27 0.11
N SER A 18 4.96 46.59 1.21
CA SER A 18 6.00 47.59 1.31
C SER A 18 7.36 46.93 1.56
N ASP A 19 8.26 47.11 0.58
CA ASP A 19 9.71 47.03 0.79
C ASP A 19 10.19 48.27 1.55
N PRO A 20 11.30 48.19 2.29
CA PRO A 20 12.43 48.97 1.85
C PRO A 20 13.86 48.51 2.21
N HIS A 21 14.72 48.75 1.24
CA HIS A 21 16.04 49.41 1.32
C HIS A 21 17.27 48.68 1.92
N LYS A 22 18.20 48.43 1.01
CA LYS A 22 19.47 49.19 0.69
C LYS A 22 20.66 48.91 1.62
N SER A 23 21.74 48.45 1.04
CA SER A 23 22.97 49.19 0.65
C SER A 23 23.98 48.16 0.10
N ALA A 24 24.46 48.23 -1.05
CA ALA A 24 25.37 49.14 -1.76
C ALA A 24 26.85 49.03 -1.35
N LEU A 25 27.66 48.70 -2.37
CA LEU A 25 29.06 49.05 -2.63
C LEU A 25 30.15 48.24 -1.93
N LEU A 26 30.98 47.54 -2.69
CA LEU A 26 32.21 48.07 -3.32
C LEU A 26 32.80 47.09 -4.32
N ALA A 27 33.05 47.60 -5.52
CA ALA A 27 33.85 46.99 -6.54
C ALA A 27 35.33 47.40 -6.34
N SER A 28 36.28 46.57 -6.70
CA SER A 28 37.43 46.97 -7.51
C SER A 28 38.46 45.86 -7.66
N HIS A 29 38.75 45.56 -8.91
CA HIS A 29 40.09 45.35 -9.53
C HIS A 29 41.12 44.41 -8.87
N SER A 30 41.50 43.35 -9.55
CA SER A 30 42.69 43.41 -10.41
C SER A 30 42.96 42.07 -11.11
N ARG A 31 43.42 42.19 -12.33
CA ARG A 31 43.93 41.17 -13.23
C ARG A 31 45.31 40.61 -12.73
N LEU A 32 45.58 39.38 -13.14
CA LEU A 32 46.80 38.91 -13.80
C LEU A 32 47.47 37.69 -13.15
N LEU A 33 47.79 36.75 -14.06
CA LEU A 33 48.85 35.71 -13.99
C LEU A 33 48.48 34.50 -13.11
N GLY A 34 48.40 33.31 -13.59
CA GLY A 34 49.25 32.55 -14.49
C GLY A 34 49.27 31.14 -13.98
N GLY A 35 49.02 30.20 -14.81
CA GLY A 35 49.46 28.85 -14.98
C GLY A 35 49.95 28.03 -13.77
N GLY A 36 49.36 26.85 -13.66
CA GLY A 36 50.00 25.72 -12.98
C GLY A 36 49.27 25.23 -11.75
N ASP A 37 48.30 24.33 -11.92
CA ASP A 37 47.88 23.45 -10.84
C ASP A 37 46.96 22.29 -11.31
N ASP A 38 47.07 21.88 -12.58
CA ASP A 38 46.31 20.71 -13.09
C ASP A 38 46.95 19.34 -12.78
N GLU A 39 48.19 19.30 -12.33
CA GLU A 39 48.88 18.02 -12.02
C GLU A 39 48.66 17.54 -10.57
N LEU A 40 48.25 18.40 -9.66
CA LEU A 40 48.04 18.01 -8.25
C LEU A 40 46.69 17.39 -7.98
N GLN A 41 45.66 17.67 -8.80
CA GLN A 41 44.35 17.05 -8.64
C GLN A 41 44.28 15.64 -9.22
N GLN A 42 45.05 15.28 -10.23
CA GLN A 42 45.08 13.91 -10.76
C GLN A 42 45.88 12.95 -9.87
N GLN A 43 46.85 13.42 -9.09
CA GLN A 43 47.60 12.55 -8.16
C GLN A 43 46.86 12.26 -6.86
N GLN A 44 45.87 13.05 -6.44
CA GLN A 44 45.04 12.75 -5.27
C GLN A 44 43.93 11.74 -5.56
N GLN A 45 43.47 11.61 -6.80
CA GLN A 45 42.47 10.61 -7.16
C GLN A 45 43.02 9.18 -7.28
N HIS A 46 44.31 9.01 -7.46
CA HIS A 46 44.95 7.68 -7.58
C HIS A 46 45.48 7.06 -6.28
N LYS A 47 45.35 7.75 -5.12
CA LYS A 47 45.83 7.21 -3.83
C LYS A 47 44.75 6.61 -2.93
N LEU A 48 43.50 6.59 -3.34
CA LEU A 48 42.35 6.14 -2.48
C LEU A 48 41.88 4.70 -2.72
N PHE A 49 42.52 3.89 -3.56
CA PHE A 49 42.11 2.50 -3.77
C PHE A 49 43.27 1.50 -3.70
N LYS A 50 43.90 1.41 -2.52
CA LYS A 50 44.59 0.18 -2.11
C LYS A 50 43.93 -0.35 -0.86
N VAL A 51 42.73 -0.92 -1.01
CA VAL A 51 42.10 -1.76 0.02
C VAL A 51 42.87 -3.08 0.08
N LYS A 52 43.53 -3.32 1.20
CA LYS A 52 44.12 -4.62 1.54
C LYS A 52 43.01 -5.68 1.43
N ARG A 53 43.17 -6.63 0.50
CA ARG A 53 42.31 -7.84 0.43
C ARG A 53 42.41 -8.59 1.76
N ARG A 54 41.37 -8.49 2.58
CA ARG A 54 41.13 -9.44 3.66
C ARG A 54 40.44 -10.68 3.09
N PRO A 55 40.64 -11.86 3.70
CA PRO A 55 40.18 -13.12 3.14
C PRO A 55 38.66 -13.13 2.99
N ARG A 56 38.18 -13.71 1.88
CA ARG A 56 36.78 -13.99 1.59
C ARG A 56 36.19 -14.83 2.74
N VAL A 57 35.33 -14.24 3.56
CA VAL A 57 34.32 -14.98 4.30
C VAL A 57 33.12 -15.06 3.35
N CYS A 58 32.97 -16.20 2.65
CA CYS A 58 31.69 -16.58 2.12
C CYS A 58 30.77 -16.69 3.34
N ALA A 59 29.81 -15.77 3.48
CA ALA A 59 28.68 -15.99 4.36
C ALA A 59 27.84 -17.10 3.71
N SER A 60 28.22 -18.35 3.94
CA SER A 60 27.28 -19.46 3.87
C SER A 60 26.22 -19.15 4.92
N LEU A 61 24.96 -18.96 4.50
CA LEU A 61 23.81 -19.05 5.39
C LEU A 61 23.98 -20.36 6.16
N SER A 62 24.31 -20.28 7.44
CA SER A 62 24.41 -21.48 8.26
C SER A 62 23.02 -22.07 8.30
N GLU A 63 22.90 -23.38 8.11
CA GLU A 63 21.65 -24.13 8.16
C GLU A 63 20.94 -24.10 9.53
N LYS A 64 21.50 -23.39 10.49
CA LYS A 64 20.89 -23.09 11.78
C LYS A 64 20.62 -21.60 11.84
N GLY A 65 19.34 -21.21 11.71
CA GLY A 65 18.86 -19.83 11.72
C GLY A 65 19.19 -19.05 12.98
N GLU A 66 20.42 -18.65 13.16
CA GLU A 66 20.83 -17.66 14.13
C GLU A 66 20.57 -16.27 13.55
N TYR A 67 19.34 -15.79 13.68
CA TYR A 67 19.02 -14.38 13.43
C TYR A 67 19.52 -13.57 14.63
N PHE A 68 20.47 -12.69 14.38
CA PHE A 68 21.30 -12.01 15.36
C PHE A 68 20.51 -11.09 16.30
N SER A 69 20.83 -11.15 17.57
CA SER A 69 20.50 -10.09 18.55
C SER A 69 21.24 -8.77 18.25
N GLN A 70 22.36 -8.84 17.54
CA GLN A 70 23.13 -7.72 17.01
C GLN A 70 22.84 -7.49 15.53
N ARG A 71 23.07 -6.24 15.06
CA ARG A 71 22.90 -5.91 13.65
C ARG A 71 23.76 -6.83 12.77
N PRO A 72 23.18 -7.45 11.75
CA PRO A 72 23.94 -8.32 10.86
C PRO A 72 25.04 -7.53 10.11
N PRO A 73 26.17 -8.16 9.76
CA PRO A 73 27.19 -7.50 8.96
C PRO A 73 26.66 -7.23 7.54
N THR A 74 26.80 -5.99 7.10
CA THR A 74 26.30 -5.51 5.79
C THR A 74 27.37 -4.73 5.04
N PRO A 75 28.53 -5.38 4.73
CA PRO A 75 29.71 -4.67 4.23
C PRO A 75 29.51 -3.95 2.90
N LEU A 76 28.62 -4.42 2.04
CA LEU A 76 28.29 -3.75 0.78
C LEU A 76 27.24 -2.65 1.02
N LEU A 77 26.16 -2.94 1.73
CA LEU A 77 25.11 -1.96 2.06
C LEU A 77 25.66 -0.79 2.88
N ASP A 78 26.70 -1.00 3.70
CA ASP A 78 27.36 0.08 4.46
C ASP A 78 28.04 1.12 3.55
N THR A 79 28.29 0.79 2.27
CA THR A 79 28.82 1.73 1.26
C THR A 79 27.72 2.42 0.45
N ILE A 80 26.46 2.01 0.60
CA ILE A 80 25.33 2.47 -0.21
C ILE A 80 24.43 3.38 0.63
N ASN A 81 24.55 4.69 0.45
CA ASN A 81 23.67 5.67 1.07
C ASN A 81 22.56 6.15 0.12
N TYR A 82 22.86 6.23 -1.17
CA TYR A 82 21.95 6.71 -2.21
C TYR A 82 21.99 5.82 -3.45
N PRO A 83 20.93 5.81 -4.28
CA PRO A 83 20.87 4.97 -5.48
C PRO A 83 22.04 5.14 -6.45
N ILE A 84 22.64 6.32 -6.49
CA ILE A 84 23.82 6.59 -7.35
C ILE A 84 25.00 5.66 -7.02
N HIS A 85 25.18 5.27 -5.77
CA HIS A 85 26.28 4.39 -5.35
C HIS A 85 26.12 2.95 -5.87
N MET A 86 24.93 2.57 -6.35
CA MET A 86 24.65 1.23 -6.87
C MET A 86 24.98 1.08 -8.36
N LYS A 87 25.12 2.19 -9.10
CA LYS A 87 25.09 2.18 -10.58
C LYS A 87 26.21 1.37 -11.23
N ASN A 88 27.31 1.19 -10.56
CA ASN A 88 28.48 0.45 -11.06
C ASN A 88 28.60 -0.97 -10.48
N LEU A 89 27.63 -1.44 -9.70
CA LEU A 89 27.64 -2.78 -9.15
C LEU A 89 27.40 -3.83 -10.24
N SER A 90 28.11 -4.95 -10.14
CA SER A 90 27.83 -6.14 -10.94
C SER A 90 26.53 -6.82 -10.44
N ILE A 91 25.92 -7.65 -11.28
CA ILE A 91 24.72 -8.44 -10.88
C ILE A 91 24.99 -9.28 -9.63
N LYS A 92 26.21 -9.81 -9.47
CA LYS A 92 26.60 -10.55 -8.28
C LYS A 92 26.57 -9.69 -7.02
N GLU A 93 27.07 -8.46 -7.11
CA GLU A 93 27.02 -7.49 -6.00
C GLU A 93 25.59 -7.01 -5.74
N LEU A 94 24.74 -6.86 -6.76
CA LEU A 94 23.32 -6.53 -6.56
C LEU A 94 22.58 -7.64 -5.81
N LYS A 95 22.87 -8.92 -6.06
CA LYS A 95 22.33 -10.06 -5.31
C LYS A 95 22.80 -10.02 -3.85
N GLN A 96 24.07 -9.78 -3.62
CA GLN A 96 24.63 -9.60 -2.26
C GLN A 96 23.96 -8.40 -1.55
N LEU A 97 23.79 -7.28 -2.24
CA LEU A 97 23.12 -6.10 -1.69
C LEU A 97 21.67 -6.40 -1.29
N ALA A 98 20.94 -7.18 -2.10
CA ALA A 98 19.58 -7.61 -1.77
C ALA A 98 19.53 -8.46 -0.49
N ASP A 99 20.47 -9.40 -0.31
CA ASP A 99 20.55 -10.23 0.89
C ASP A 99 20.89 -9.42 2.15
N GLU A 100 21.83 -8.47 2.05
CA GLU A 100 22.20 -7.58 3.14
C GLU A 100 21.03 -6.62 3.49
N LEU A 101 20.36 -6.08 2.47
CA LEU A 101 19.19 -5.21 2.64
C LEU A 101 18.02 -5.94 3.31
N ARG A 102 17.76 -7.20 2.92
CA ARG A 102 16.75 -8.06 3.56
C ARG A 102 17.05 -8.23 5.04
N SER A 103 18.31 -8.54 5.38
CA SER A 103 18.75 -8.71 6.76
C SER A 103 18.61 -7.44 7.58
N ASP A 104 18.92 -6.29 6.99
CA ASP A 104 18.79 -4.97 7.64
C ASP A 104 17.31 -4.58 7.86
N VAL A 105 16.42 -4.91 6.90
CA VAL A 105 14.96 -4.73 7.06
C VAL A 105 14.43 -5.58 8.21
N ILE A 106 14.78 -6.87 8.28
CA ILE A 106 14.35 -7.77 9.37
C ILE A 106 14.81 -7.23 10.71
N PHE A 107 16.08 -6.84 10.81
CA PHE A 107 16.65 -6.29 12.04
C PHE A 107 15.93 -5.02 12.50
N ASN A 108 15.74 -4.03 11.63
CA ASN A 108 15.08 -2.78 12.00
C ASN A 108 13.61 -3.01 12.39
N VAL A 109 12.85 -3.75 11.58
CA VAL A 109 11.42 -4.01 11.85
C VAL A 109 11.24 -4.87 13.11
N SER A 110 12.19 -5.74 13.46
CA SER A 110 12.14 -6.48 14.73
C SER A 110 12.08 -5.55 15.95
N LYS A 111 12.70 -4.37 15.87
CA LYS A 111 12.78 -3.36 16.95
C LYS A 111 11.62 -2.38 16.94
N THR A 112 11.07 -2.07 15.76
CA THR A 112 10.04 -1.04 15.60
C THR A 112 8.63 -1.60 15.45
N GLY A 113 8.50 -2.83 14.96
CA GLY A 113 7.28 -3.34 14.34
C GLY A 113 7.05 -2.69 12.97
N GLY A 114 6.01 -3.11 12.26
CA GLY A 114 5.63 -2.54 10.96
C GLY A 114 5.31 -3.59 9.90
N HIS A 115 5.37 -3.18 8.62
CA HIS A 115 4.99 -4.02 7.48
C HIS A 115 6.21 -4.82 6.98
N LEU A 116 6.45 -5.98 7.59
CA LEU A 116 7.63 -6.79 7.28
C LEU A 116 7.46 -7.59 5.98
N GLY A 117 6.42 -8.39 5.89
CA GLY A 117 6.25 -9.33 4.78
C GLY A 117 6.17 -8.66 3.41
N SER A 118 5.45 -7.54 3.33
CA SER A 118 5.34 -6.75 2.09
C SER A 118 6.68 -6.16 1.66
N SER A 119 7.49 -5.68 2.62
CA SER A 119 8.82 -5.14 2.35
C SER A 119 9.81 -6.21 1.93
N LEU A 120 9.75 -7.41 2.52
CA LEU A 120 10.63 -8.54 2.15
C LEU A 120 10.33 -9.07 0.75
N GLY A 121 9.07 -9.04 0.32
CA GLY A 121 8.66 -9.50 -1.00
C GLY A 121 9.17 -8.65 -2.16
N VAL A 122 9.62 -7.43 -1.92
CA VAL A 122 10.05 -6.49 -2.98
C VAL A 122 11.52 -6.07 -2.87
N VAL A 123 12.34 -6.79 -2.14
CA VAL A 123 13.75 -6.42 -1.93
C VAL A 123 14.49 -6.39 -3.26
N GLU A 124 14.46 -7.47 -4.03
CA GLU A 124 15.12 -7.57 -5.34
C GLU A 124 14.55 -6.54 -6.32
N LEU A 125 13.24 -6.41 -6.37
CA LEU A 125 12.56 -5.41 -7.22
C LEU A 125 13.02 -3.98 -6.87
N THR A 126 13.13 -3.65 -5.58
CA THR A 126 13.58 -2.33 -5.13
C THR A 126 15.04 -2.06 -5.54
N VAL A 127 15.92 -3.06 -5.35
CA VAL A 127 17.33 -2.97 -5.77
C VAL A 127 17.41 -2.78 -7.29
N ALA A 128 16.69 -3.57 -8.09
CA ALA A 128 16.68 -3.47 -9.55
C ALA A 128 16.16 -2.12 -10.02
N LEU A 129 15.06 -1.61 -9.43
CA LEU A 129 14.50 -0.30 -9.74
C LEU A 129 15.50 0.83 -9.48
N HIS A 130 16.12 0.86 -8.31
CA HIS A 130 17.11 1.89 -7.98
C HIS A 130 18.44 1.73 -8.73
N TYR A 131 18.76 0.52 -9.19
CA TYR A 131 19.89 0.28 -10.08
C TYR A 131 19.63 0.81 -11.49
N VAL A 132 18.46 0.62 -12.04
CA VAL A 132 18.13 1.00 -13.41
C VAL A 132 17.72 2.47 -13.51
N PHE A 133 16.78 2.93 -12.68
CA PHE A 133 16.23 4.29 -12.74
C PHE A 133 16.98 5.27 -11.84
N ASN A 134 16.98 6.55 -12.21
CA ASN A 134 17.75 7.60 -11.56
C ASN A 134 16.84 8.48 -10.69
N THR A 135 16.47 8.00 -9.50
CA THR A 135 15.72 8.82 -8.54
C THR A 135 16.65 9.84 -7.85
N PRO A 136 16.18 11.06 -7.56
CA PRO A 136 14.79 11.54 -7.62
C PRO A 136 14.33 12.09 -8.96
N GLN A 137 15.17 12.12 -10.01
CA GLN A 137 14.77 12.58 -11.35
C GLN A 137 13.68 11.70 -11.93
N ASP A 138 13.93 10.40 -12.08
CA ASP A 138 12.91 9.40 -12.35
C ASP A 138 11.99 9.26 -11.13
N LYS A 139 10.69 9.07 -11.34
CA LYS A 139 9.68 9.03 -10.28
C LYS A 139 9.22 7.59 -10.05
N ILE A 140 9.39 7.10 -8.82
CA ILE A 140 8.87 5.80 -8.39
C ILE A 140 7.80 6.03 -7.34
N LEU A 141 6.57 5.59 -7.64
CA LEU A 141 5.42 5.66 -6.75
C LEU A 141 5.13 4.27 -6.19
N TRP A 142 5.09 4.15 -4.87
CA TRP A 142 4.77 2.90 -4.17
C TRP A 142 3.30 2.93 -3.74
N ASP A 143 2.45 2.13 -4.37
CA ASP A 143 1.04 2.05 -3.98
C ASP A 143 0.88 1.58 -2.53
N VAL A 144 -0.03 2.16 -1.76
CA VAL A 144 -0.11 2.02 -0.31
C VAL A 144 1.16 2.48 0.42
N GLY A 145 2.34 2.10 -0.05
CA GLY A 145 3.64 2.47 0.51
C GLY A 145 4.12 1.60 1.68
N HIS A 146 3.38 0.54 2.04
CA HIS A 146 3.74 -0.38 3.13
C HIS A 146 4.90 -1.32 2.79
N GLN A 147 5.30 -1.42 1.52
CA GLN A 147 6.45 -2.16 1.00
C GLN A 147 7.70 -1.30 0.83
N SER A 148 7.69 -0.03 1.29
CA SER A 148 8.73 0.96 0.96
C SER A 148 9.97 0.95 1.89
N TYR A 149 10.11 0.00 2.82
CA TYR A 149 11.25 0.01 3.75
C TYR A 149 12.61 -0.19 3.05
N PRO A 150 12.76 -1.11 2.09
CA PRO A 150 13.95 -1.20 1.27
C PRO A 150 14.27 0.11 0.53
N HIS A 151 13.25 0.75 -0.04
CA HIS A 151 13.37 2.06 -0.69
C HIS A 151 13.89 3.13 0.27
N LYS A 152 13.37 3.20 1.50
CA LYS A 152 13.84 4.17 2.52
C LYS A 152 15.32 3.96 2.87
N ILE A 153 15.74 2.70 3.03
CA ILE A 153 17.13 2.36 3.34
C ILE A 153 18.06 2.80 2.21
N LEU A 154 17.72 2.50 0.96
CA LEU A 154 18.55 2.84 -0.22
C LEU A 154 18.51 4.32 -0.60
N THR A 155 17.68 5.13 0.04
CA THR A 155 17.51 6.57 -0.24
C THR A 155 17.87 7.47 0.94
N GLY A 156 18.92 7.11 1.69
CA GLY A 156 19.56 7.96 2.70
C GLY A 156 18.88 7.98 4.07
N ARG A 157 17.94 7.06 4.35
CA ARG A 157 17.19 7.03 5.61
C ARG A 157 17.54 5.86 6.52
N ARG A 158 18.58 5.09 6.20
CA ARG A 158 18.96 3.89 6.92
C ARG A 158 19.19 4.12 8.41
N ASP A 159 19.92 5.19 8.76
CA ASP A 159 20.24 5.52 10.16
C ASP A 159 19.00 5.95 10.97
N LYS A 160 17.94 6.39 10.27
CA LYS A 160 16.67 6.77 10.88
C LYS A 160 15.66 5.61 10.99
N MET A 161 15.96 4.44 10.42
CA MET A 161 15.05 3.28 10.48
C MET A 161 14.63 2.88 11.90
N PRO A 162 15.47 3.00 12.95
CA PRO A 162 15.04 2.74 14.34
C PRO A 162 13.92 3.66 14.85
N THR A 163 13.67 4.80 14.17
CA THR A 163 12.59 5.73 14.53
C THR A 163 11.29 5.48 13.75
N MET A 164 11.24 4.40 12.95
CA MET A 164 10.09 4.06 12.12
C MET A 164 8.80 4.00 12.93
N ARG A 165 7.73 4.67 12.45
CA ARG A 165 6.39 4.70 13.05
C ARG A 165 6.35 5.27 14.48
N GLN A 166 7.32 6.10 14.85
CA GLN A 166 7.38 6.79 16.14
C GLN A 166 7.15 8.29 15.97
N THR A 167 6.84 8.98 17.04
CA THR A 167 6.67 10.44 17.05
C THR A 167 7.95 11.10 16.56
N ASN A 168 7.82 12.02 15.61
CA ASN A 168 8.94 12.71 14.93
C ASN A 168 9.93 11.78 14.20
N GLY A 169 9.61 10.50 14.05
CA GLY A 169 10.39 9.53 13.32
C GLY A 169 9.91 9.34 11.86
N LEU A 170 10.45 8.32 11.20
CA LEU A 170 10.05 7.95 9.84
C LEU A 170 8.61 7.43 9.81
N SER A 171 7.86 7.84 8.79
CA SER A 171 6.55 7.28 8.46
C SER A 171 6.67 5.82 8.01
N GLY A 172 5.65 5.01 8.31
CA GLY A 172 5.53 3.65 7.79
C GLY A 172 5.22 3.58 6.28
N PHE A 173 4.99 4.72 5.63
CA PHE A 173 4.64 4.87 4.22
C PHE A 173 5.54 5.91 3.57
N THR A 174 5.50 6.03 2.23
CA THR A 174 6.22 7.13 1.56
C THR A 174 5.59 8.48 1.91
N LYS A 175 6.43 9.48 2.15
CA LYS A 175 6.01 10.82 2.59
C LYS A 175 6.89 11.90 1.96
N ARG A 176 6.32 12.76 1.14
CA ARG A 176 7.06 13.81 0.40
C ARG A 176 7.94 14.71 1.26
N SER A 177 7.55 14.98 2.49
CA SER A 177 8.34 15.80 3.42
C SER A 177 9.51 15.06 4.07
N GLU A 178 9.64 13.74 3.88
CA GLU A 178 10.77 12.95 4.41
C GLU A 178 11.96 12.90 3.46
N SER A 179 11.70 12.85 2.14
CA SER A 179 12.75 12.64 1.14
C SER A 179 12.30 13.14 -0.23
N GLU A 180 13.23 13.70 -1.00
CA GLU A 180 13.03 14.02 -2.42
C GLU A 180 12.76 12.78 -3.30
N HIS A 181 13.16 11.59 -2.82
CA HIS A 181 12.88 10.32 -3.47
C HIS A 181 11.43 9.85 -3.27
N ASP A 182 10.71 10.39 -2.30
CA ASP A 182 9.29 10.13 -2.07
C ASP A 182 8.45 11.12 -2.90
N CYS A 183 8.34 10.89 -4.20
CA CYS A 183 7.67 11.81 -5.13
C CYS A 183 6.16 11.95 -4.85
N PHE A 184 5.54 10.97 -4.18
CA PHE A 184 4.13 10.98 -3.78
C PHE A 184 3.94 10.40 -2.38
N GLY A 185 3.07 11.02 -1.59
CA GLY A 185 2.66 10.52 -0.26
C GLY A 185 1.60 9.44 -0.42
N THR A 186 1.73 8.35 0.36
CA THR A 186 0.84 7.19 0.26
C THR A 186 0.29 6.77 1.62
N GLY A 187 -0.49 5.70 1.66
CA GLY A 187 -1.16 5.18 2.86
C GLY A 187 -2.49 4.52 2.52
N HIS A 188 -3.19 5.04 1.49
CA HIS A 188 -4.37 4.45 0.89
C HIS A 188 -4.00 3.75 -0.42
N SER A 189 -4.70 2.67 -0.77
CA SER A 189 -4.41 1.86 -1.96
C SER A 189 -4.91 2.50 -3.26
N SER A 190 -4.41 1.98 -4.39
CA SER A 190 -4.97 2.17 -5.74
C SER A 190 -4.80 3.57 -6.32
N THR A 191 -3.97 4.42 -5.70
CA THR A 191 -3.76 5.81 -6.12
C THR A 191 -2.53 5.99 -7.02
N SER A 192 -1.62 5.00 -7.04
CA SER A 192 -0.30 5.14 -7.67
C SER A 192 -0.38 5.31 -9.18
N ILE A 193 -1.26 4.57 -9.88
CA ILE A 193 -1.38 4.65 -11.35
C ILE A 193 -1.92 6.02 -11.75
N SER A 194 -2.99 6.51 -11.10
CA SER A 194 -3.54 7.86 -11.37
C SER A 194 -2.50 8.96 -11.12
N ALA A 195 -1.79 8.88 -10.01
CA ALA A 195 -0.77 9.87 -9.67
C ALA A 195 0.43 9.82 -10.66
N ALA A 196 0.84 8.61 -11.06
CA ALA A 196 1.89 8.42 -12.05
C ALA A 196 1.47 8.94 -13.42
N LEU A 197 0.24 8.68 -13.86
CA LEU A 197 -0.31 9.23 -15.10
C LEU A 197 -0.27 10.76 -15.08
N GLY A 198 -0.75 11.38 -14.01
CA GLY A 198 -0.68 12.83 -13.84
C GLY A 198 0.76 13.37 -13.89
N MET A 199 1.73 12.63 -13.33
CA MET A 199 3.15 12.99 -13.40
C MET A 199 3.73 12.80 -14.81
N ALA A 200 3.33 11.76 -15.54
CA ALA A 200 3.75 11.52 -16.92
C ALA A 200 3.25 12.63 -17.84
N VAL A 201 1.96 12.93 -17.80
CA VAL A 201 1.36 14.04 -18.56
C VAL A 201 2.02 15.38 -18.18
N GLY A 202 2.21 15.66 -16.89
CA GLY A 202 2.88 16.87 -16.43
C GLY A 202 4.36 16.96 -16.86
N ARG A 203 5.06 15.82 -16.94
CA ARG A 203 6.40 15.71 -17.51
C ARG A 203 6.40 16.12 -19.00
N ASP A 204 5.48 15.55 -19.77
CA ASP A 204 5.39 15.76 -21.22
C ASP A 204 5.03 17.21 -21.56
N LEU A 205 4.04 17.79 -20.86
CA LEU A 205 3.69 19.20 -20.99
C LEU A 205 4.85 20.16 -20.67
N LYS A 206 5.82 19.72 -19.86
CA LYS A 206 7.04 20.48 -19.54
C LYS A 206 8.23 20.13 -20.41
N GLY A 207 8.06 19.28 -21.43
CA GLY A 207 9.14 18.82 -22.30
C GLY A 207 10.26 18.06 -21.60
N ARG A 208 9.99 17.44 -20.43
CA ARG A 208 10.95 16.64 -19.67
C ARG A 208 10.99 15.21 -20.19
N LYS A 209 12.04 14.45 -19.81
CA LYS A 209 12.26 13.07 -20.31
C LYS A 209 12.49 12.04 -19.19
N ASN A 210 12.15 12.36 -17.95
CA ASN A 210 12.31 11.41 -16.85
C ASN A 210 11.25 10.30 -16.91
N ASN A 211 11.61 9.12 -16.42
CA ASN A 211 10.66 8.01 -16.32
C ASN A 211 9.71 8.20 -15.15
N VAL A 212 8.50 7.65 -15.27
CA VAL A 212 7.50 7.60 -14.21
C VAL A 212 7.04 6.16 -14.04
N ILE A 213 7.22 5.62 -12.84
CA ILE A 213 6.99 4.22 -12.50
C ILE A 213 6.00 4.13 -11.35
N ALA A 214 4.89 3.41 -11.54
CA ALA A 214 3.95 3.05 -10.49
C ALA A 214 4.16 1.59 -10.09
N VAL A 215 4.43 1.30 -8.82
CA VAL A 215 4.51 -0.06 -8.27
C VAL A 215 3.25 -0.32 -7.47
N ILE A 216 2.41 -1.21 -7.95
CA ILE A 216 1.10 -1.53 -7.37
C ILE A 216 0.99 -3.02 -7.05
N GLY A 217 0.48 -3.37 -5.88
CA GLY A 217 0.21 -4.76 -5.50
C GLY A 217 -1.11 -5.27 -6.09
N ASP A 218 -1.22 -6.58 -6.26
CA ASP A 218 -2.44 -7.28 -6.72
C ASP A 218 -3.66 -6.94 -5.88
N GLY A 219 -3.52 -6.84 -4.56
CA GLY A 219 -4.60 -6.40 -3.66
C GLY A 219 -5.08 -4.98 -3.94
N ALA A 220 -4.17 -4.06 -4.25
CA ALA A 220 -4.52 -2.68 -4.58
C ALA A 220 -5.16 -2.52 -5.97
N MET A 221 -5.03 -3.54 -6.83
CA MET A 221 -5.74 -3.61 -8.11
C MET A 221 -7.24 -3.93 -7.98
N THR A 222 -7.74 -4.23 -6.80
CA THR A 222 -9.16 -4.58 -6.60
C THR A 222 -10.09 -3.36 -6.55
N ALA A 223 -9.56 -2.14 -6.37
CA ALA A 223 -10.37 -0.92 -6.39
C ALA A 223 -10.55 -0.35 -7.81
N GLY A 224 -11.70 0.27 -8.05
CA GLY A 224 -12.09 0.84 -9.35
C GLY A 224 -11.11 1.87 -9.88
N GLN A 225 -10.54 2.73 -9.02
CA GLN A 225 -9.59 3.78 -9.41
C GLN A 225 -8.37 3.25 -10.18
N ALA A 226 -7.90 2.03 -9.91
CA ALA A 226 -6.80 1.44 -10.66
C ALA A 226 -7.19 1.19 -12.13
N TYR A 227 -8.42 0.71 -12.37
CA TYR A 227 -8.95 0.47 -13.73
C TYR A 227 -9.24 1.78 -14.47
N GLU A 228 -9.83 2.76 -13.79
CA GLU A 228 -10.05 4.10 -14.33
C GLU A 228 -8.73 4.71 -14.82
N ALA A 229 -7.69 4.60 -14.00
CA ALA A 229 -6.36 5.12 -14.32
C ALA A 229 -5.71 4.38 -15.50
N MET A 230 -5.80 3.05 -15.55
CA MET A 230 -5.27 2.26 -16.66
C MET A 230 -5.99 2.56 -17.96
N ASN A 231 -7.32 2.61 -17.96
CA ASN A 231 -8.13 2.97 -19.13
C ASN A 231 -7.75 4.36 -19.66
N ASN A 232 -7.57 5.34 -18.76
CA ASN A 232 -7.19 6.68 -19.16
C ASN A 232 -5.71 6.75 -19.62
N ALA A 233 -4.82 5.95 -19.03
CA ALA A 233 -3.42 5.87 -19.45
C ALA A 233 -3.29 5.35 -20.88
N GLY A 234 -4.05 4.29 -21.23
CA GLY A 234 -4.13 3.77 -22.60
C GLY A 234 -4.72 4.77 -23.57
N TYR A 235 -5.81 5.46 -23.20
CA TYR A 235 -6.42 6.50 -24.04
C TYR A 235 -5.46 7.67 -24.33
N LEU A 236 -4.69 8.11 -23.34
CA LEU A 236 -3.74 9.22 -23.47
C LEU A 236 -2.39 8.79 -24.08
N ASP A 237 -2.19 7.51 -24.32
CA ASP A 237 -0.94 6.92 -24.83
C ASP A 237 0.31 7.43 -24.08
N SER A 238 0.19 7.56 -22.75
CA SER A 238 1.20 8.19 -21.91
C SER A 238 2.37 7.25 -21.65
N ASP A 239 3.60 7.69 -21.92
CA ASP A 239 4.81 6.94 -21.62
C ASP A 239 5.03 6.84 -20.09
N MET A 240 4.57 5.74 -19.51
CA MET A 240 4.73 5.41 -18.11
C MET A 240 4.85 3.90 -17.90
N ILE A 241 5.42 3.50 -16.77
CA ILE A 241 5.62 2.09 -16.43
C ILE A 241 4.75 1.76 -15.22
N VAL A 242 3.91 0.75 -15.35
CA VAL A 242 3.16 0.14 -14.24
C VAL A 242 3.81 -1.20 -13.90
N ILE A 243 4.23 -1.39 -12.67
CA ILE A 243 4.73 -2.67 -12.17
C ILE A 243 3.66 -3.28 -11.28
N LEU A 244 3.00 -4.32 -11.78
CA LEU A 244 2.08 -5.13 -11.02
C LEU A 244 2.87 -6.15 -10.21
N ASN A 245 2.97 -5.93 -8.88
CA ASN A 245 3.59 -6.83 -7.94
C ASN A 245 2.56 -7.86 -7.45
N ASP A 246 2.50 -9.01 -8.11
CA ASP A 246 1.59 -10.10 -7.80
C ASP A 246 2.22 -11.05 -6.78
N ASN A 247 1.75 -11.00 -5.55
CA ASN A 247 2.18 -11.91 -4.49
C ASN A 247 1.06 -12.85 -4.00
N LYS A 248 -0.06 -12.91 -4.71
CA LYS A 248 -1.25 -13.74 -4.44
C LYS A 248 -1.88 -13.50 -3.06
N GLN A 249 -1.66 -12.33 -2.48
CA GLN A 249 -2.22 -11.98 -1.18
C GLN A 249 -2.80 -10.58 -1.15
N VAL A 250 -4.11 -10.51 -1.11
CA VAL A 250 -4.84 -9.29 -0.76
C VAL A 250 -4.73 -9.09 0.74
N SER A 251 -4.02 -8.10 1.20
CA SER A 251 -3.68 -7.60 2.52
C SER A 251 -3.58 -8.59 3.69
N LEU A 252 -4.63 -9.26 4.09
CA LEU A 252 -4.65 -10.33 5.09
C LEU A 252 -5.31 -11.56 4.49
N PRO A 253 -4.88 -12.79 4.84
CA PRO A 253 -5.58 -13.96 4.38
C PRO A 253 -7.02 -13.89 4.88
N THR A 254 -7.94 -13.89 3.95
CA THR A 254 -9.36 -14.15 4.21
C THR A 254 -9.58 -15.63 4.55
N ALA A 255 -8.52 -16.28 5.09
CA ALA A 255 -8.48 -17.70 5.34
C ALA A 255 -9.56 -18.11 6.32
N THR A 256 -10.45 -18.90 5.83
CA THR A 256 -11.08 -19.94 6.63
C THR A 256 -9.99 -20.92 7.07
N LEU A 257 -10.02 -21.37 8.30
CA LEU A 257 -9.01 -22.23 8.93
C LEU A 257 -8.77 -23.59 8.22
N ASP A 258 -9.55 -23.97 7.20
CA ASP A 258 -9.68 -25.33 6.70
C ASP A 258 -9.46 -25.50 5.18
N GLY A 259 -8.73 -24.62 4.49
CA GLY A 259 -8.48 -24.88 3.06
C GLY A 259 -7.73 -23.80 2.28
N PRO A 260 -7.31 -24.10 1.05
CA PRO A 260 -6.73 -23.10 0.16
C PRO A 260 -7.78 -22.04 -0.16
N ILE A 261 -7.41 -20.78 0.11
CA ILE A 261 -8.26 -19.62 -0.11
C ILE A 261 -8.55 -19.50 -1.60
N PRO A 262 -9.82 -19.46 -2.04
CA PRO A 262 -10.12 -19.10 -3.41
C PRO A 262 -9.62 -17.65 -3.67
N PRO A 263 -9.05 -17.36 -4.85
CA PRO A 263 -8.60 -16.01 -5.18
C PRO A 263 -9.79 -15.06 -5.10
N VAL A 264 -9.62 -13.95 -4.38
CA VAL A 264 -10.64 -12.92 -4.23
C VAL A 264 -10.76 -12.19 -5.56
N GLY A 265 -11.88 -12.43 -6.26
CA GLY A 265 -12.24 -11.74 -7.50
C GLY A 265 -11.71 -12.37 -8.80
N ALA A 266 -12.31 -11.96 -9.90
CA ALA A 266 -12.00 -12.44 -11.24
C ALA A 266 -10.56 -12.12 -11.68
N LEU A 267 -10.02 -10.97 -11.26
CA LEU A 267 -8.64 -10.58 -11.56
C LEU A 267 -7.63 -11.54 -10.92
N SER A 268 -7.75 -11.82 -9.62
CA SER A 268 -6.87 -12.78 -8.94
C SER A 268 -6.96 -14.16 -9.54
N SER A 269 -8.16 -14.58 -9.98
CA SER A 269 -8.37 -15.82 -10.73
C SER A 269 -7.69 -15.79 -12.09
N ALA A 270 -7.80 -14.68 -12.84
CA ALA A 270 -7.15 -14.51 -14.13
C ALA A 270 -5.62 -14.52 -14.00
N LEU A 271 -5.06 -13.76 -13.04
CA LEU A 271 -3.62 -13.76 -12.74
C LEU A 271 -3.11 -15.15 -12.33
N SER A 272 -3.88 -15.87 -11.50
CA SER A 272 -3.53 -17.26 -11.11
C SER A 272 -3.55 -18.21 -12.30
N ARG A 273 -4.47 -18.05 -13.25
CA ARG A 273 -4.49 -18.85 -14.49
C ARG A 273 -3.30 -18.56 -15.39
N LEU A 274 -2.90 -17.28 -15.53
CA LEU A 274 -1.70 -16.89 -16.27
C LEU A 274 -0.44 -17.53 -15.65
N GLN A 275 -0.33 -17.55 -14.32
CA GLN A 275 0.80 -18.17 -13.63
C GLN A 275 0.83 -19.70 -13.70
N SER A 276 -0.33 -20.35 -13.79
CA SER A 276 -0.45 -21.83 -13.77
C SER A 276 -0.43 -22.47 -15.17
N SER A 277 -0.50 -21.69 -16.22
CA SER A 277 -0.52 -22.20 -17.59
C SER A 277 0.78 -22.92 -17.98
N ARG A 278 0.66 -24.14 -18.53
CA ARG A 278 1.82 -24.93 -18.99
C ARG A 278 2.69 -24.21 -20.01
N PRO A 279 2.10 -23.50 -21.02
CA PRO A 279 2.87 -22.75 -22.01
C PRO A 279 3.78 -21.69 -21.41
N LEU A 280 3.33 -21.01 -20.36
CA LEU A 280 4.12 -19.97 -19.69
C LEU A 280 5.29 -20.55 -18.84
N ARG A 281 5.16 -21.80 -18.35
CA ARG A 281 6.29 -22.50 -17.72
C ARG A 281 7.34 -22.89 -18.76
N GLU A 282 6.93 -23.35 -19.92
CA GLU A 282 7.84 -23.69 -21.03
C GLU A 282 8.55 -22.44 -21.56
N LEU A 283 7.85 -21.30 -21.69
CA LEU A 283 8.46 -20.00 -22.03
C LEU A 283 9.51 -19.56 -20.99
N ARG A 284 9.24 -19.78 -19.72
CA ARG A 284 10.19 -19.49 -18.62
C ARG A 284 11.46 -20.33 -18.74
N GLU A 285 11.33 -21.61 -19.12
CA GLU A 285 12.48 -22.49 -19.34
C GLU A 285 13.24 -22.15 -20.63
N VAL A 286 12.54 -21.74 -21.69
CA VAL A 286 13.14 -21.24 -22.93
C VAL A 286 13.88 -19.92 -22.69
N ALA A 287 13.29 -18.97 -21.98
CA ALA A 287 13.95 -17.72 -21.58
C ALA A 287 15.22 -17.97 -20.76
N LYS A 288 15.18 -18.94 -19.81
CA LYS A 288 16.37 -19.37 -19.06
C LYS A 288 17.44 -20.03 -19.94
N GLY A 289 17.04 -20.76 -20.99
CA GLY A 289 17.95 -21.40 -21.93
C GLY A 289 18.62 -20.41 -22.88
N VAL A 290 17.87 -19.41 -23.34
CA VAL A 290 18.34 -18.40 -24.30
C VAL A 290 19.35 -17.44 -23.67
N THR A 291 19.18 -17.06 -22.38
CA THR A 291 20.16 -16.21 -21.68
C THR A 291 21.53 -16.88 -21.47
N LYS A 292 21.61 -18.21 -21.64
CA LYS A 292 22.89 -18.94 -21.52
C LYS A 292 23.68 -19.07 -22.83
N GLN A 293 23.10 -18.77 -24.00
CA GLN A 293 23.70 -19.15 -25.28
C GLN A 293 23.88 -18.05 -26.34
N ILE A 294 23.43 -16.79 -26.16
CA ILE A 294 23.44 -15.82 -27.27
C ILE A 294 24.11 -14.51 -26.86
N GLY A 295 25.31 -14.28 -27.42
CA GLY A 295 25.93 -12.97 -27.67
C GLY A 295 25.40 -12.35 -28.97
N GLY A 296 24.11 -12.14 -29.10
CA GLY A 296 23.47 -11.57 -30.29
C GLY A 296 22.41 -10.53 -29.92
N SER A 297 22.16 -9.62 -30.85
CA SER A 297 21.32 -8.44 -30.74
C SER A 297 20.00 -8.66 -29.95
N MET A 298 19.86 -7.96 -28.84
CA MET A 298 18.69 -7.96 -27.94
C MET A 298 17.37 -7.64 -28.65
N HIS A 299 17.39 -6.99 -29.81
CA HIS A 299 16.22 -6.65 -30.60
C HIS A 299 15.51 -7.90 -31.19
N GLU A 300 16.27 -8.94 -31.54
CA GLU A 300 15.70 -10.22 -32.00
C GLU A 300 15.07 -11.02 -30.86
N LEU A 301 15.60 -10.88 -29.62
CA LEU A 301 15.06 -11.54 -28.45
C LEU A 301 13.71 -10.93 -28.03
N ALA A 302 13.61 -9.60 -28.04
CA ALA A 302 12.37 -8.88 -27.76
C ALA A 302 11.31 -9.17 -28.80
N ALA A 303 11.67 -9.22 -30.10
CA ALA A 303 10.77 -9.59 -31.19
C ALA A 303 10.30 -11.04 -31.08
N LYS A 304 11.18 -11.98 -30.69
CA LYS A 304 10.80 -13.39 -30.49
C LYS A 304 9.96 -13.61 -29.24
N VAL A 305 10.19 -12.87 -28.16
CA VAL A 305 9.34 -12.90 -26.96
C VAL A 305 7.96 -12.32 -27.26
N ASP A 306 7.89 -11.25 -28.05
CA ASP A 306 6.64 -10.64 -28.51
C ASP A 306 5.89 -11.55 -29.50
N GLU A 307 6.58 -12.14 -30.48
CA GLU A 307 6.01 -13.10 -31.44
C GLU A 307 5.53 -14.38 -30.75
N TYR A 308 6.28 -14.87 -29.74
CA TYR A 308 5.91 -16.06 -28.99
C TYR A 308 4.76 -15.81 -28.02
N ALA A 309 4.75 -14.63 -27.38
CA ALA A 309 3.63 -14.17 -26.55
C ALA A 309 2.34 -13.99 -27.38
N ARG A 310 2.42 -13.35 -28.55
CA ARG A 310 1.29 -13.21 -29.49
C ARG A 310 0.86 -14.56 -30.07
N GLY A 311 1.78 -15.45 -30.39
CA GLY A 311 1.49 -16.80 -30.92
C GLY A 311 0.79 -17.71 -29.90
N MET A 312 1.04 -17.55 -28.60
CA MET A 312 0.36 -18.30 -27.55
C MET A 312 -0.98 -17.69 -27.12
N ILE A 313 -1.16 -16.38 -27.30
CA ILE A 313 -2.40 -15.65 -26.99
C ILE A 313 -3.40 -15.79 -28.14
N SER A 314 -2.97 -16.07 -29.36
CA SER A 314 -3.86 -16.27 -30.54
C SER A 314 -4.88 -17.42 -30.40
N GLY A 315 -4.87 -18.13 -29.28
CA GLY A 315 -5.91 -19.11 -28.91
C GLY A 315 -6.95 -18.63 -27.90
N SER A 316 -6.79 -17.45 -27.23
CA SER A 316 -7.67 -17.03 -26.13
C SER A 316 -7.75 -15.51 -25.87
N GLY A 317 -7.68 -14.66 -26.90
CA GLY A 317 -7.91 -13.21 -26.72
C GLY A 317 -6.77 -12.46 -25.98
N SER A 318 -6.73 -11.13 -26.14
CA SER A 318 -5.80 -10.23 -25.43
C SER A 318 -6.02 -10.26 -23.91
N THR A 319 -5.00 -9.89 -23.14
CA THR A 319 -5.17 -9.72 -21.68
C THR A 319 -6.03 -8.49 -21.40
N LEU A 320 -6.68 -8.45 -20.23
CA LEU A 320 -7.42 -7.26 -19.78
C LEU A 320 -6.57 -5.98 -19.87
N PHE A 321 -5.28 -6.07 -19.64
CA PHE A 321 -4.37 -4.92 -19.67
C PHE A 321 -4.14 -4.40 -21.09
N GLU A 322 -4.05 -5.30 -22.06
CA GLU A 322 -3.92 -4.94 -23.48
C GLU A 322 -5.23 -4.34 -24.02
N GLU A 323 -6.38 -4.85 -23.58
CA GLU A 323 -7.70 -4.24 -23.89
C GLU A 323 -7.82 -2.82 -23.33
N LEU A 324 -7.15 -2.52 -22.21
CA LEU A 324 -7.07 -1.18 -21.65
C LEU A 324 -5.97 -0.32 -22.28
N GLY A 325 -5.27 -0.82 -23.30
CA GLY A 325 -4.26 -0.07 -24.05
C GLY A 325 -2.85 -0.06 -23.42
N LEU A 326 -2.55 -0.98 -22.48
CA LEU A 326 -1.22 -1.10 -21.90
C LEU A 326 -0.43 -2.23 -22.58
N TYR A 327 0.84 -1.99 -22.93
CA TYR A 327 1.72 -3.07 -23.38
C TYR A 327 2.09 -3.98 -22.22
N TYR A 328 1.68 -5.26 -22.30
CA TYR A 328 1.86 -6.22 -21.21
C TYR A 328 3.17 -7.01 -21.33
N ILE A 329 3.96 -7.06 -20.26
CA ILE A 329 5.18 -7.86 -20.13
C ILE A 329 5.05 -8.77 -18.90
N GLY A 330 5.17 -10.08 -19.08
CA GLY A 330 5.19 -11.00 -17.95
C GLY A 330 4.49 -12.32 -18.17
N PRO A 331 4.39 -13.15 -17.11
CA PRO A 331 4.87 -12.91 -15.74
C PRO A 331 6.41 -13.04 -15.60
N VAL A 332 7.01 -12.13 -14.83
CA VAL A 332 8.45 -12.08 -14.52
C VAL A 332 8.71 -12.56 -13.09
N ASP A 333 9.76 -13.32 -12.87
CA ASP A 333 10.19 -13.70 -11.51
C ASP A 333 10.78 -12.49 -10.77
N GLY A 334 10.03 -11.96 -9.80
CA GLY A 334 10.40 -10.80 -9.01
C GLY A 334 11.57 -11.01 -8.03
N HIS A 335 12.06 -12.25 -7.91
CA HIS A 335 13.24 -12.59 -7.11
C HIS A 335 14.48 -12.93 -7.97
N ASN A 336 14.33 -12.89 -9.31
CA ASN A 336 15.45 -13.06 -10.23
C ASN A 336 16.05 -11.70 -10.62
N MET A 337 17.20 -11.36 -10.02
CA MET A 337 17.88 -10.09 -10.27
C MET A 337 18.31 -9.91 -11.73
N ASP A 338 18.75 -11.00 -12.40
CA ASP A 338 19.18 -10.95 -13.79
C ASP A 338 18.02 -10.55 -14.71
N ASP A 339 16.88 -11.22 -14.56
CA ASP A 339 15.68 -10.98 -15.36
C ASP A 339 15.12 -9.56 -15.09
N LEU A 340 15.00 -9.17 -13.81
CA LEU A 340 14.51 -7.84 -13.42
C LEU A 340 15.35 -6.72 -14.04
N VAL A 341 16.69 -6.80 -13.88
CA VAL A 341 17.58 -5.76 -14.40
C VAL A 341 17.55 -5.72 -15.93
N THR A 342 17.48 -6.86 -16.59
CA THR A 342 17.43 -6.96 -18.05
C THR A 342 16.14 -6.32 -18.59
N ILE A 343 14.98 -6.74 -18.09
CA ILE A 343 13.68 -6.23 -18.54
C ILE A 343 13.54 -4.73 -18.26
N LEU A 344 13.92 -4.27 -17.06
CA LEU A 344 13.82 -2.86 -16.71
C LEU A 344 14.77 -1.98 -17.56
N LYS A 345 15.96 -2.46 -17.92
CA LYS A 345 16.87 -1.76 -18.83
C LYS A 345 16.29 -1.69 -20.24
N GLU A 346 15.71 -2.78 -20.72
CA GLU A 346 15.09 -2.84 -22.05
C GLU A 346 13.93 -1.86 -22.13
N VAL A 347 12.97 -1.93 -21.21
CA VAL A 347 11.83 -1.00 -21.15
C VAL A 347 12.27 0.45 -21.06
N LYS A 348 13.33 0.75 -20.28
CA LYS A 348 13.89 2.10 -20.18
C LYS A 348 14.54 2.58 -21.47
N SER A 349 15.19 1.68 -22.24
CA SER A 349 15.91 2.02 -23.47
C SER A 349 14.97 2.11 -24.67
N THR A 350 13.91 1.34 -24.65
CA THR A 350 12.92 1.29 -25.73
C THR A 350 12.04 2.53 -25.67
N LYS A 351 12.01 3.30 -26.76
CA LYS A 351 11.04 4.38 -26.90
C LYS A 351 9.69 3.76 -27.26
N THR A 352 9.04 3.17 -26.27
CA THR A 352 7.64 2.75 -26.46
C THR A 352 6.77 3.98 -26.53
N THR A 353 5.89 4.04 -27.51
CA THR A 353 4.73 4.91 -27.44
C THR A 353 3.70 4.21 -26.55
N GLY A 354 3.34 4.86 -25.44
CA GLY A 354 2.28 4.38 -24.58
C GLY A 354 2.70 3.68 -23.27
N PRO A 355 1.73 3.35 -22.43
CA PRO A 355 1.96 2.79 -21.11
C PRO A 355 2.35 1.30 -21.18
N VAL A 356 3.34 0.93 -20.36
CA VAL A 356 3.82 -0.46 -20.22
C VAL A 356 3.39 -1.01 -18.87
N LEU A 357 2.86 -2.24 -18.83
CA LEU A 357 2.60 -2.97 -17.61
C LEU A 357 3.54 -4.18 -17.51
N ILE A 358 4.39 -4.19 -16.47
CA ILE A 358 5.26 -5.32 -16.15
C ILE A 358 4.63 -6.11 -15.00
N HIS A 359 4.21 -7.34 -15.26
CA HIS A 359 3.66 -8.25 -14.27
C HIS A 359 4.80 -9.01 -13.59
N VAL A 360 5.08 -8.68 -12.33
CA VAL A 360 6.15 -9.24 -11.52
C VAL A 360 5.56 -10.14 -10.45
N VAL A 361 5.96 -11.40 -10.41
CA VAL A 361 5.51 -12.39 -9.42
C VAL A 361 6.49 -12.42 -8.26
N THR A 362 6.02 -12.17 -7.04
CA THR A 362 6.84 -12.18 -5.81
C THR A 362 6.26 -13.08 -4.73
N GLU A 363 7.03 -13.29 -3.67
CA GLU A 363 6.59 -14.00 -2.47
C GLU A 363 6.66 -13.06 -1.25
N LYS A 364 5.52 -12.82 -0.65
CA LYS A 364 5.44 -12.02 0.58
C LYS A 364 6.19 -12.71 1.72
N GLY A 365 7.05 -11.98 2.43
CA GLY A 365 7.87 -12.54 3.51
C GLY A 365 9.12 -13.28 3.07
N ARG A 366 9.48 -13.22 1.79
CA ARG A 366 10.61 -13.92 1.16
C ARG A 366 11.91 -13.76 1.92
N GLY A 367 12.61 -14.90 2.15
CA GLY A 367 13.91 -14.98 2.81
C GLY A 367 13.85 -14.86 4.35
N TYR A 368 12.63 -14.90 4.94
CA TYR A 368 12.46 -15.01 6.39
C TYR A 368 11.51 -16.18 6.72
N PRO A 369 12.05 -17.34 7.16
CA PRO A 369 11.27 -18.57 7.29
C PRO A 369 10.02 -18.45 8.19
N TYR A 370 10.07 -17.59 9.21
CA TYR A 370 8.91 -17.39 10.09
C TYR A 370 7.78 -16.61 9.40
N ALA A 371 8.13 -15.64 8.54
CA ALA A 371 7.14 -14.93 7.72
C ALA A 371 6.59 -15.83 6.60
N GLU A 372 7.45 -16.61 5.95
CA GLU A 372 7.05 -17.54 4.88
C GLU A 372 6.07 -18.62 5.38
N LYS A 373 6.20 -19.08 6.63
CA LYS A 373 5.33 -20.07 7.25
C LYS A 373 4.05 -19.49 7.85
N ALA A 374 4.04 -18.22 8.23
CA ALA A 374 2.90 -17.59 8.85
C ALA A 374 1.76 -17.37 7.84
N ALA A 375 0.52 -17.58 8.27
CA ALA A 375 -0.66 -17.40 7.42
C ALA A 375 -0.77 -15.94 6.90
N ASP A 376 -0.50 -14.95 7.75
CA ASP A 376 -0.49 -13.52 7.42
C ASP A 376 0.81 -13.05 6.74
N LYS A 377 1.78 -13.98 6.54
CA LYS A 377 3.10 -13.66 5.97
C LYS A 377 3.79 -12.46 6.65
N TYR A 378 3.50 -12.25 7.93
CA TYR A 378 3.97 -11.08 8.67
C TYR A 378 3.62 -9.77 7.97
N HIS A 379 2.40 -9.65 7.48
CA HIS A 379 1.91 -8.42 6.84
C HIS A 379 2.12 -7.20 7.73
N GLY A 380 1.70 -7.28 8.99
CA GLY A 380 1.93 -6.28 10.01
C GLY A 380 2.36 -6.93 11.31
N VAL A 381 3.55 -6.60 11.81
CA VAL A 381 4.12 -7.21 13.01
C VAL A 381 4.30 -6.20 14.15
N ALA A 382 4.13 -6.68 15.39
CA ALA A 382 4.65 -6.01 16.56
C ALA A 382 6.19 -6.16 16.60
N LYS A 383 6.84 -5.62 17.65
CA LYS A 383 8.24 -5.95 17.93
C LYS A 383 8.37 -7.48 18.10
N PHE A 384 9.45 -8.05 17.60
CA PHE A 384 9.64 -9.50 17.63
C PHE A 384 11.11 -9.86 17.80
N ASP A 385 11.37 -11.08 18.25
CA ASP A 385 12.70 -11.66 18.26
C ASP A 385 13.01 -12.24 16.87
N PRO A 386 14.01 -11.71 16.14
CA PRO A 386 14.31 -12.17 14.79
C PRO A 386 14.84 -13.63 14.74
N ALA A 387 15.40 -14.14 15.84
CA ALA A 387 15.92 -15.52 15.90
C ALA A 387 14.80 -16.58 16.02
N THR A 388 13.70 -16.24 16.67
CA THR A 388 12.59 -17.16 16.92
C THR A 388 11.30 -16.81 16.18
N GLY A 389 11.22 -15.63 15.57
CA GLY A 389 10.01 -15.07 14.97
C GLY A 389 8.93 -14.68 15.98
N LYS A 390 9.17 -14.88 17.28
CA LYS A 390 8.15 -14.65 18.32
C LYS A 390 7.88 -13.16 18.50
N GLN A 391 6.64 -12.75 18.23
CA GLN A 391 6.21 -11.36 18.44
C GLN A 391 5.99 -11.07 19.92
N LEU A 392 6.47 -9.91 20.35
CA LEU A 392 6.24 -9.37 21.70
C LEU A 392 4.84 -8.76 21.73
N LYS A 393 3.85 -9.57 22.06
CA LYS A 393 2.48 -9.08 22.25
C LYS A 393 2.40 -8.33 23.58
N SER A 394 1.85 -7.11 23.55
CA SER A 394 1.43 -6.44 24.79
C SER A 394 0.38 -7.33 25.48
N SER A 395 0.62 -7.69 26.72
CA SER A 395 -0.36 -8.41 27.55
C SER A 395 -1.39 -7.41 28.07
N SER A 396 -2.31 -6.96 27.21
CA SER A 396 -3.48 -6.26 27.72
C SER A 396 -4.38 -7.25 28.45
N LYS A 397 -4.83 -6.88 29.65
CA LYS A 397 -5.80 -7.66 30.41
C LYS A 397 -7.23 -7.53 29.84
N THR A 398 -7.45 -6.55 28.97
CA THR A 398 -8.76 -6.23 28.39
C THR A 398 -8.74 -6.48 26.88
N GLN A 399 -9.91 -6.78 26.34
CA GLN A 399 -10.11 -6.96 24.90
C GLN A 399 -10.06 -5.62 24.15
N SER A 400 -9.90 -5.68 22.83
CA SER A 400 -9.99 -4.48 21.98
C SER A 400 -11.45 -4.12 21.68
N TYR A 401 -11.71 -2.84 21.41
CA TYR A 401 -13.02 -2.41 20.89
C TYR A 401 -13.45 -3.16 19.63
N THR A 402 -12.52 -3.47 18.75
CA THR A 402 -12.75 -4.33 17.57
C THR A 402 -13.32 -5.71 17.93
N ASN A 403 -12.83 -6.33 19.01
CA ASN A 403 -13.33 -7.63 19.46
C ASN A 403 -14.72 -7.50 20.09
N TYR A 404 -14.96 -6.47 20.91
CA TYR A 404 -16.30 -6.19 21.47
C TYR A 404 -17.33 -5.96 20.36
N PHE A 405 -16.99 -5.19 19.33
CA PHE A 405 -17.85 -5.04 18.15
C PHE A 405 -18.17 -6.38 17.50
N ALA A 406 -17.15 -7.21 17.25
CA ALA A 406 -17.34 -8.49 16.58
C ALA A 406 -18.19 -9.46 17.41
N GLU A 407 -18.00 -9.51 18.72
CA GLU A 407 -18.81 -10.34 19.64
C GLU A 407 -20.27 -9.85 19.71
N ALA A 408 -20.48 -8.52 19.78
CA ALA A 408 -21.83 -7.94 19.75
C ALA A 408 -22.54 -8.28 18.44
N LEU A 409 -21.86 -8.14 17.29
CA LEU A 409 -22.45 -8.47 16.00
C LEU A 409 -22.75 -9.96 15.85
N VAL A 410 -21.90 -10.84 16.39
CA VAL A 410 -22.16 -12.29 16.42
C VAL A 410 -23.41 -12.58 17.24
N ALA A 411 -23.55 -11.96 18.42
CA ALA A 411 -24.72 -12.15 19.28
C ALA A 411 -26.03 -11.71 18.60
N GLU A 412 -26.02 -10.56 17.94
CA GLU A 412 -27.19 -10.09 17.16
C GLU A 412 -27.51 -11.03 15.97
N ALA A 413 -26.49 -11.52 15.28
CA ALA A 413 -26.62 -12.41 14.12
C ALA A 413 -27.06 -13.85 14.51
N GLU A 414 -26.88 -14.26 15.75
CA GLU A 414 -27.46 -15.51 16.27
C GLU A 414 -28.98 -15.41 16.44
N ALA A 415 -29.46 -14.23 16.79
CA ALA A 415 -30.90 -13.96 16.96
C ALA A 415 -31.57 -13.59 15.62
N ASP A 416 -30.85 -12.96 14.70
CA ASP A 416 -31.39 -12.45 13.43
C ASP A 416 -30.54 -12.94 12.25
N LYS A 417 -31.12 -13.78 11.39
CA LYS A 417 -30.45 -14.36 10.21
C LYS A 417 -30.32 -13.40 9.02
N ASP A 418 -31.01 -12.28 9.05
CA ASP A 418 -30.92 -11.27 7.99
C ASP A 418 -29.70 -10.36 8.15
N ILE A 419 -28.98 -10.46 9.27
CA ILE A 419 -27.73 -9.72 9.50
C ILE A 419 -26.62 -10.30 8.65
N ILE A 420 -26.04 -9.43 7.83
CA ILE A 420 -24.93 -9.69 6.89
C ILE A 420 -23.75 -8.79 7.23
N ALA A 421 -22.53 -9.33 7.18
CA ALA A 421 -21.31 -8.56 7.42
C ALA A 421 -20.51 -8.36 6.12
N ILE A 422 -19.99 -7.15 5.90
CA ILE A 422 -19.20 -6.77 4.73
C ILE A 422 -17.94 -6.04 5.18
N HIS A 423 -16.80 -6.39 4.59
CA HIS A 423 -15.54 -5.64 4.80
C HIS A 423 -14.73 -5.52 3.51
N ALA A 424 -13.82 -4.56 3.47
CA ALA A 424 -12.94 -4.31 2.34
C ALA A 424 -11.51 -4.81 2.65
N ALA A 425 -11.26 -6.12 2.46
CA ALA A 425 -9.97 -6.81 2.68
C ALA A 425 -9.41 -6.67 4.11
N MET A 426 -10.23 -6.37 5.11
CA MET A 426 -9.79 -6.10 6.48
C MET A 426 -10.52 -6.93 7.54
N GLY A 427 -10.88 -8.17 7.24
CA GLY A 427 -11.62 -9.03 8.16
C GLY A 427 -10.98 -9.15 9.55
N GLY A 428 -9.65 -9.35 9.63
CA GLY A 428 -8.95 -9.37 10.92
C GLY A 428 -8.84 -8.00 11.60
N GLY A 429 -8.74 -6.93 10.82
CA GLY A 429 -8.64 -5.57 11.31
C GLY A 429 -9.95 -5.00 11.86
N THR A 430 -11.09 -5.47 11.34
CA THR A 430 -12.44 -5.08 11.77
C THR A 430 -13.09 -6.12 12.71
N GLY A 431 -12.38 -7.22 13.02
CA GLY A 431 -12.93 -8.30 13.84
C GLY A 431 -13.88 -9.25 13.10
N LEU A 432 -14.23 -8.96 11.84
CA LEU A 432 -15.17 -9.78 11.07
C LEU A 432 -14.67 -11.18 10.72
N ASN A 433 -13.39 -11.48 10.91
CA ASN A 433 -12.88 -12.84 10.89
C ASN A 433 -13.53 -13.73 11.99
N LEU A 434 -13.97 -13.17 13.12
CA LEU A 434 -14.73 -13.87 14.15
C LEU A 434 -16.15 -14.16 13.67
N PHE A 435 -16.80 -13.17 13.08
CA PHE A 435 -18.11 -13.31 12.45
C PHE A 435 -18.08 -14.35 11.32
N GLN A 436 -17.10 -14.30 10.43
CA GLN A 436 -16.95 -15.21 9.30
C GLN A 436 -16.80 -16.67 9.74
N ARG A 437 -16.07 -16.93 10.83
CA ARG A 437 -15.96 -18.29 11.39
C ARG A 437 -17.29 -18.86 11.83
N ARG A 438 -18.15 -18.01 12.38
CA ARG A 438 -19.48 -18.41 12.88
C ARG A 438 -20.50 -18.48 11.75
N PHE A 439 -20.45 -17.53 10.80
CA PHE A 439 -21.41 -17.36 9.71
C PHE A 439 -20.71 -17.18 8.36
N PRO A 440 -20.06 -18.23 7.81
CA PRO A 440 -19.22 -18.13 6.61
C PRO A 440 -19.98 -17.67 5.37
N THR A 441 -21.28 -17.98 5.26
CA THR A 441 -22.13 -17.58 4.12
C THR A 441 -22.75 -16.19 4.25
N ARG A 442 -22.57 -15.53 5.40
CA ARG A 442 -23.12 -14.21 5.70
C ARG A 442 -22.03 -13.14 5.88
N CYS A 443 -20.79 -13.45 5.53
CA CYS A 443 -19.68 -12.51 5.58
C CYS A 443 -19.03 -12.38 4.20
N PHE A 444 -18.93 -11.15 3.70
CA PHE A 444 -18.42 -10.85 2.36
C PHE A 444 -17.17 -9.97 2.45
N ASP A 445 -16.08 -10.45 1.84
CA ASP A 445 -14.89 -9.67 1.56
C ASP A 445 -14.97 -9.18 0.11
N VAL A 446 -14.98 -7.87 -0.09
CA VAL A 446 -15.10 -7.26 -1.43
C VAL A 446 -13.74 -6.83 -2.01
N GLY A 447 -12.62 -7.22 -1.40
CA GLY A 447 -11.31 -6.67 -1.73
C GLY A 447 -11.14 -5.24 -1.19
N ILE A 448 -10.11 -4.52 -1.64
CA ILE A 448 -9.90 -3.13 -1.19
C ILE A 448 -10.77 -2.19 -2.05
N ALA A 449 -12.09 -2.37 -1.97
CA ALA A 449 -13.07 -1.70 -2.83
C ALA A 449 -14.22 -1.12 -2.00
N GLU A 450 -13.93 -0.09 -1.22
CA GLU A 450 -14.87 0.53 -0.28
C GLU A 450 -16.12 1.07 -0.98
N GLN A 451 -15.99 1.65 -2.18
CA GLN A 451 -17.13 2.12 -2.98
C GLN A 451 -18.09 0.96 -3.30
N HIS A 452 -17.52 -0.16 -3.80
CA HIS A 452 -18.31 -1.36 -4.08
C HIS A 452 -18.96 -1.92 -2.79
N ALA A 453 -18.24 -1.91 -1.65
CA ALA A 453 -18.78 -2.36 -0.37
C ALA A 453 -20.07 -1.64 0.01
N VAL A 454 -20.10 -0.32 -0.15
CA VAL A 454 -21.26 0.51 0.21
C VAL A 454 -22.43 0.28 -0.74
N THR A 455 -22.21 0.32 -2.05
CA THR A 455 -23.29 0.07 -3.03
C THR A 455 -23.80 -1.37 -2.93
N PHE A 456 -22.93 -2.35 -2.70
CA PHE A 456 -23.32 -3.74 -2.46
C PHE A 456 -24.18 -3.89 -1.19
N ALA A 457 -23.79 -3.19 -0.10
CA ALA A 457 -24.63 -3.14 1.11
C ALA A 457 -25.99 -2.51 0.85
N ALA A 458 -26.06 -1.44 0.05
CA ALA A 458 -27.31 -0.81 -0.36
C ALA A 458 -28.23 -1.82 -1.10
N GLY A 459 -27.66 -2.58 -2.05
CA GLY A 459 -28.38 -3.63 -2.77
C GLY A 459 -28.94 -4.72 -1.84
N LEU A 460 -28.15 -5.18 -0.87
CA LEU A 460 -28.61 -6.15 0.14
C LEU A 460 -29.74 -5.60 1.01
N ALA A 461 -29.66 -4.32 1.37
CA ALA A 461 -30.71 -3.65 2.13
C ALA A 461 -32.04 -3.53 1.33
N CYS A 462 -31.97 -3.35 0.01
CA CYS A 462 -33.14 -3.37 -0.87
C CYS A 462 -33.86 -4.73 -0.87
N GLU A 463 -33.14 -5.82 -0.66
CA GLU A 463 -33.70 -7.18 -0.52
C GLU A 463 -34.17 -7.50 0.93
N GLY A 464 -34.18 -6.50 1.82
CA GLY A 464 -34.65 -6.64 3.20
C GLY A 464 -33.63 -7.23 4.17
N LEU A 465 -32.38 -7.43 3.73
CA LEU A 465 -31.30 -7.86 4.61
C LEU A 465 -30.75 -6.69 5.45
N LYS A 466 -30.02 -7.03 6.50
CA LYS A 466 -29.45 -6.09 7.46
C LYS A 466 -27.91 -6.02 7.33
N PRO A 467 -27.38 -5.32 6.32
CA PRO A 467 -25.95 -5.26 6.09
C PRO A 467 -25.25 -4.38 7.12
N PHE A 468 -24.19 -4.92 7.75
CA PHE A 468 -23.19 -4.21 8.53
C PHE A 468 -21.92 -4.06 7.70
N CYS A 469 -21.62 -2.84 7.28
CA CYS A 469 -20.45 -2.51 6.49
C CYS A 469 -19.34 -2.02 7.43
N ALA A 470 -18.38 -2.91 7.77
CA ALA A 470 -17.31 -2.62 8.71
C ALA A 470 -16.04 -2.19 7.96
N ILE A 471 -15.74 -0.91 8.01
CA ILE A 471 -14.62 -0.26 7.31
C ILE A 471 -13.94 0.70 8.29
N TYR A 472 -12.60 0.88 8.13
CA TYR A 472 -11.91 1.91 8.92
C TYR A 472 -12.43 3.30 8.60
N SER A 473 -12.60 4.12 9.63
CA SER A 473 -13.13 5.47 9.50
C SER A 473 -12.43 6.28 8.39
N SER A 474 -11.10 6.24 8.32
CA SER A 474 -10.34 6.94 7.28
C SER A 474 -10.51 6.36 5.87
N PHE A 475 -10.82 5.07 5.74
CA PHE A 475 -10.96 4.41 4.43
C PHE A 475 -12.37 4.56 3.86
N LEU A 476 -13.39 4.69 4.71
CA LEU A 476 -14.76 4.97 4.23
C LEU A 476 -14.86 6.31 3.50
N GLN A 477 -13.94 7.25 3.71
CA GLN A 477 -13.87 8.50 2.93
C GLN A 477 -13.87 8.26 1.42
N ARG A 478 -13.28 7.15 0.94
CA ARG A 478 -13.27 6.79 -0.49
C ARG A 478 -14.67 6.51 -1.04
N ALA A 479 -15.58 6.04 -0.21
CA ALA A 479 -16.93 5.66 -0.60
C ALA A 479 -18.00 6.68 -0.17
N TYR A 480 -17.59 7.92 0.10
CA TYR A 480 -18.52 8.92 0.64
C TYR A 480 -19.64 9.27 -0.34
N ASP A 481 -19.37 9.34 -1.63
CA ASP A 481 -20.41 9.54 -2.65
C ASP A 481 -21.48 8.44 -2.58
N GLN A 482 -21.07 7.17 -2.46
CA GLN A 482 -21.98 6.03 -2.34
C GLN A 482 -22.79 6.06 -1.03
N VAL A 483 -22.19 6.54 0.06
CA VAL A 483 -22.91 6.75 1.32
C VAL A 483 -24.03 7.79 1.14
N ILE A 484 -23.76 8.88 0.41
CA ILE A 484 -24.77 9.92 0.13
C ILE A 484 -25.83 9.40 -0.82
N HIS A 485 -25.39 9.02 -2.04
CA HIS A 485 -26.28 8.78 -3.16
C HIS A 485 -26.99 7.42 -3.06
N ASP A 486 -26.23 6.35 -2.78
CA ASP A 486 -26.78 4.98 -2.82
C ASP A 486 -27.49 4.59 -1.52
N VAL A 487 -27.16 5.26 -0.41
CA VAL A 487 -27.67 4.89 0.92
C VAL A 487 -28.54 5.98 1.53
N ASP A 488 -27.99 7.17 1.83
CA ASP A 488 -28.71 8.17 2.62
C ASP A 488 -29.91 8.77 1.89
N LEU A 489 -29.73 9.18 0.62
CA LEU A 489 -30.83 9.74 -0.19
C LEU A 489 -31.99 8.74 -0.36
N GLN A 490 -31.69 7.45 -0.39
CA GLN A 490 -32.67 6.40 -0.54
C GLN A 490 -33.21 5.89 0.81
N LYS A 491 -32.69 6.37 1.94
CA LYS A 491 -33.00 5.95 3.31
C LYS A 491 -32.81 4.44 3.53
N LEU A 492 -31.87 3.83 2.85
CA LEU A 492 -31.62 2.41 2.98
C LEU A 492 -30.96 2.09 4.32
N PRO A 493 -31.45 1.08 5.05
CA PRO A 493 -30.98 0.77 6.40
C PRO A 493 -29.61 0.01 6.36
N VAL A 494 -28.58 0.63 5.86
CA VAL A 494 -27.20 0.15 5.93
C VAL A 494 -26.59 0.60 7.26
N ARG A 495 -25.84 -0.30 7.92
CA ARG A 495 -25.17 -0.04 9.20
C ARG A 495 -23.68 0.05 8.96
N PHE A 496 -23.09 1.23 9.19
CA PHE A 496 -21.67 1.48 9.06
C PHE A 496 -20.95 1.32 10.40
N ALA A 497 -20.09 0.33 10.52
CA ALA A 497 -19.23 0.13 11.69
C ALA A 497 -17.85 0.73 11.40
N LEU A 498 -17.55 1.89 11.99
CA LEU A 498 -16.36 2.68 11.70
C LEU A 498 -15.26 2.38 12.72
N ASP A 499 -14.43 1.40 12.42
CA ASP A 499 -13.26 1.08 13.24
C ASP A 499 -12.13 2.13 13.03
N ARG A 500 -11.24 2.29 13.98
CA ARG A 500 -10.14 3.27 13.96
C ARG A 500 -10.61 4.72 13.91
N ALA A 501 -11.72 5.04 14.56
CA ALA A 501 -12.13 6.43 14.73
C ALA A 501 -11.13 7.20 15.60
N GLY A 502 -10.90 8.46 15.26
CA GLY A 502 -9.93 9.32 15.95
C GLY A 502 -8.46 9.01 15.60
N LEU A 503 -7.57 9.27 16.55
CA LEU A 503 -6.12 9.08 16.36
C LEU A 503 -5.72 7.62 16.50
N VAL A 504 -4.89 7.12 15.59
CA VAL A 504 -4.52 5.70 15.51
C VAL A 504 -3.06 5.40 15.88
N GLY A 505 -2.25 6.42 16.17
CA GLY A 505 -0.86 6.26 16.59
C GLY A 505 0.09 5.89 15.43
N ALA A 506 0.67 4.71 15.48
CA ALA A 506 1.82 4.30 14.65
C ALA A 506 1.61 4.36 13.12
N ASP A 507 0.38 4.26 12.63
CA ASP A 507 0.08 4.35 11.19
C ASP A 507 -0.08 5.80 10.72
N GLY A 508 -0.14 6.75 11.65
CA GLY A 508 -0.08 8.18 11.39
C GLY A 508 -1.33 8.79 10.74
N PRO A 509 -1.18 9.97 10.14
CA PRO A 509 -2.32 10.77 9.64
C PRO A 509 -3.16 10.06 8.58
N THR A 510 -2.56 9.18 7.78
CA THR A 510 -3.23 8.47 6.69
C THR A 510 -4.28 7.47 7.16
N HIS A 511 -4.22 7.08 8.43
CA HIS A 511 -5.13 6.12 9.06
C HIS A 511 -6.01 6.75 10.16
N SER A 512 -5.81 8.03 10.48
CA SER A 512 -6.59 8.71 11.52
C SER A 512 -8.00 9.02 11.04
N GLY A 513 -9.01 8.53 11.76
CA GLY A 513 -10.43 8.71 11.48
C GLY A 513 -10.97 10.00 12.10
N SER A 514 -10.51 11.15 11.62
CA SER A 514 -10.83 12.46 12.21
C SER A 514 -12.01 13.17 11.57
N PHE A 515 -12.47 12.71 10.41
CA PHE A 515 -13.47 13.44 9.60
C PHE A 515 -14.85 12.76 9.55
N ASP A 516 -14.98 11.53 10.03
CA ASP A 516 -16.17 10.71 9.92
C ASP A 516 -17.42 11.36 10.55
N VAL A 517 -17.29 11.94 11.75
CA VAL A 517 -18.41 12.66 12.38
C VAL A 517 -18.91 13.78 11.48
N THR A 518 -17.98 14.56 10.92
CA THR A 518 -18.35 15.72 10.08
C THR A 518 -19.10 15.29 8.83
N TYR A 519 -18.58 14.30 8.08
CA TYR A 519 -19.19 13.93 6.80
C TYR A 519 -20.40 12.99 6.95
N MET A 520 -20.52 12.23 8.05
CA MET A 520 -21.70 11.42 8.31
C MET A 520 -22.82 12.23 8.95
N ALA A 521 -22.52 13.11 9.91
CA ALA A 521 -23.53 13.88 10.62
C ALA A 521 -24.21 14.97 9.80
N CYS A 522 -23.63 15.38 8.66
CA CYS A 522 -24.29 16.32 7.75
C CYS A 522 -25.39 15.67 6.89
N LEU A 523 -25.47 14.34 6.86
CA LEU A 523 -26.47 13.61 6.07
C LEU A 523 -27.82 13.58 6.79
N PRO A 524 -28.92 13.93 6.10
CA PRO A 524 -30.20 14.20 6.76
C PRO A 524 -30.89 12.97 7.35
N ASN A 525 -30.57 11.77 6.87
CA ASN A 525 -31.21 10.52 7.33
C ASN A 525 -30.27 9.67 8.20
N MET A 526 -28.97 10.02 8.29
CA MET A 526 -27.95 9.25 8.98
C MET A 526 -28.07 9.36 10.51
N VAL A 527 -28.17 8.25 11.21
CA VAL A 527 -28.01 8.17 12.66
C VAL A 527 -26.54 7.98 12.99
N VAL A 528 -25.93 8.91 13.73
CA VAL A 528 -24.50 8.86 14.10
C VAL A 528 -24.37 8.58 15.59
N MET A 529 -23.61 7.54 15.95
CA MET A 529 -23.40 7.08 17.32
C MET A 529 -21.91 6.97 17.65
N ALA A 530 -21.54 7.30 18.89
CA ALA A 530 -20.18 7.19 19.39
C ALA A 530 -20.21 6.69 20.83
N PRO A 531 -19.77 5.45 21.11
CA PRO A 531 -19.81 4.88 22.45
C PRO A 531 -18.79 5.52 23.39
N SER A 532 -19.15 5.72 24.63
CA SER A 532 -18.26 6.17 25.69
C SER A 532 -17.34 5.03 26.18
N ASP A 533 -17.85 3.81 26.13
CA ASP A 533 -17.15 2.59 26.56
C ASP A 533 -17.57 1.35 25.73
N GLU A 534 -17.03 0.19 26.10
CA GLU A 534 -17.30 -1.09 25.42
C GLU A 534 -18.72 -1.62 25.65
N ALA A 535 -19.33 -1.33 26.80
CA ALA A 535 -20.70 -1.75 27.09
C ALA A 535 -21.70 -0.98 26.21
N GLU A 536 -21.50 0.33 26.09
CA GLU A 536 -22.31 1.16 25.21
C GLU A 536 -22.13 0.77 23.74
N LEU A 537 -20.93 0.29 23.34
CA LEU A 537 -20.72 -0.26 21.99
C LEU A 537 -21.64 -1.46 21.71
N PHE A 538 -21.81 -2.38 22.66
CA PHE A 538 -22.78 -3.48 22.54
C PHE A 538 -24.20 -2.97 22.31
N HIS A 539 -24.63 -1.98 23.08
CA HIS A 539 -25.95 -1.37 22.91
C HIS A 539 -26.11 -0.65 21.56
N MET A 540 -25.07 -0.02 21.08
CA MET A 540 -25.08 0.64 19.77
C MET A 540 -25.17 -0.35 18.61
N VAL A 541 -24.51 -1.51 18.69
CA VAL A 541 -24.65 -2.58 17.68
C VAL A 541 -26.09 -3.09 17.65
N ALA A 542 -26.69 -3.37 18.80
CA ALA A 542 -28.11 -3.79 18.90
C ALA A 542 -29.05 -2.69 18.41
N THR A 543 -28.82 -1.43 18.78
CA THR A 543 -29.60 -0.28 18.31
C THR A 543 -29.51 -0.16 16.78
N ALA A 544 -28.31 -0.27 16.20
CA ALA A 544 -28.13 -0.25 14.75
C ALA A 544 -28.86 -1.42 14.07
N ALA A 545 -28.85 -2.63 14.65
CA ALA A 545 -29.58 -3.79 14.14
C ALA A 545 -31.12 -3.55 14.13
N ALA A 546 -31.64 -2.77 15.09
CA ALA A 546 -33.03 -2.44 15.21
C ALA A 546 -33.50 -1.30 14.29
N ILE A 547 -32.61 -0.44 13.80
CA ILE A 547 -32.95 0.64 12.86
C ILE A 547 -33.20 0.06 11.46
N ASN A 548 -34.41 0.11 10.95
CA ASN A 548 -34.81 -0.48 9.67
C ASN A 548 -35.39 0.53 8.67
N ASP A 549 -35.45 1.81 9.03
CA ASP A 549 -36.11 2.86 8.24
C ASP A 549 -35.10 3.89 7.65
N ARG A 550 -33.84 3.80 8.04
CA ARG A 550 -32.79 4.73 7.63
C ARG A 550 -31.38 4.20 7.90
N PRO A 551 -30.32 4.80 7.32
CA PRO A 551 -28.95 4.40 7.61
C PRO A 551 -28.51 4.80 9.02
N SER A 552 -27.53 4.05 9.54
CA SER A 552 -26.90 4.36 10.81
C SER A 552 -25.38 4.12 10.73
N CYS A 553 -24.61 4.87 11.52
CA CYS A 553 -23.21 4.59 11.74
C CYS A 553 -22.88 4.67 13.23
N PHE A 554 -21.93 3.84 13.64
CA PHE A 554 -21.30 3.94 14.95
C PHE A 554 -19.80 3.84 14.81
N ARG A 555 -19.09 4.62 15.63
CA ARG A 555 -17.65 4.79 15.51
C ARG A 555 -16.94 4.44 16.81
N TYR A 556 -15.85 3.70 16.73
CA TYR A 556 -15.07 3.28 17.91
C TYR A 556 -13.57 3.33 17.64
N PRO A 557 -12.74 3.55 18.70
CA PRO A 557 -11.32 3.78 18.54
C PRO A 557 -10.54 2.48 18.33
N ARG A 558 -9.32 2.61 17.80
CA ARG A 558 -8.30 1.57 17.92
C ARG A 558 -7.77 1.56 19.36
N GLY A 559 -7.97 0.48 20.08
CA GLY A 559 -7.48 0.37 21.44
C GLY A 559 -8.08 -0.82 22.19
N THR A 560 -7.59 -1.00 23.40
CA THR A 560 -8.16 -1.94 24.36
C THR A 560 -9.08 -1.20 25.31
N ALA A 561 -10.13 -1.85 25.75
CA ALA A 561 -11.06 -1.33 26.74
C ALA A 561 -10.35 -0.92 28.03
N SER A 562 -10.88 0.06 28.72
CA SER A 562 -10.29 0.62 29.94
C SER A 562 -10.75 -0.08 31.21
N VAL A 563 -11.83 -0.84 31.18
CA VAL A 563 -12.49 -1.40 32.37
C VAL A 563 -12.57 -2.94 32.29
N SER A 564 -12.67 -3.57 33.44
CA SER A 564 -12.88 -5.01 33.67
C SER A 564 -14.04 -5.57 32.86
N PRO A 565 -14.06 -6.90 32.62
CA PRO A 565 -15.03 -7.50 31.72
C PRO A 565 -16.45 -7.04 32.05
N CYS A 566 -17.10 -6.47 31.05
CA CYS A 566 -18.50 -6.11 31.07
C CYS A 566 -19.29 -7.32 31.58
N GLN A 567 -20.07 -7.17 32.62
CA GLN A 567 -21.02 -8.20 33.02
C GLN A 567 -22.06 -8.27 31.92
N LEU A 568 -21.97 -9.30 31.07
CA LEU A 568 -22.85 -9.57 29.94
C LEU A 568 -24.35 -9.78 30.33
N GLU A 569 -24.70 -9.58 31.60
CA GLU A 569 -26.10 -9.65 32.11
C GLU A 569 -26.87 -8.35 31.89
N THR A 570 -26.26 -7.29 31.34
CA THR A 570 -27.02 -6.05 31.08
C THR A 570 -28.00 -6.28 29.92
N LYS A 571 -29.29 -6.17 30.23
CA LYS A 571 -30.34 -6.15 29.20
C LYS A 571 -30.01 -5.07 28.17
N VAL A 572 -30.00 -5.45 26.90
CA VAL A 572 -29.81 -4.51 25.79
C VAL A 572 -30.95 -3.46 25.83
N PHE A 573 -30.58 -2.22 26.07
CA PHE A 573 -31.50 -1.10 25.97
C PHE A 573 -31.41 -0.48 24.58
N LEU A 574 -32.48 -0.51 23.81
CA LEU A 574 -32.59 0.24 22.57
C LEU A 574 -32.68 1.72 22.91
N SER A 575 -31.74 2.52 22.48
CA SER A 575 -31.84 3.98 22.61
C SER A 575 -32.99 4.45 21.74
N ARG A 576 -33.99 5.10 22.32
CA ARG A 576 -35.07 5.72 21.55
C ARG A 576 -34.53 6.96 20.85
N SER A 577 -34.34 6.90 19.53
CA SER A 577 -34.01 8.07 18.74
C SER A 577 -35.23 8.99 18.64
N GLY A 578 -35.16 10.15 19.24
CA GLY A 578 -36.10 11.23 19.06
C GLY A 578 -35.36 12.53 18.82
N LYS A 579 -35.44 13.05 17.59
CA LYS A 579 -35.10 14.43 17.20
C LYS A 579 -33.74 14.95 17.66
N GLY A 580 -32.66 14.58 16.96
CA GLY A 580 -31.43 15.35 16.95
C GLY A 580 -30.70 15.60 18.29
N GLU A 581 -31.02 14.85 19.33
CA GLU A 581 -30.37 14.92 20.64
C GLU A 581 -29.28 13.87 20.72
N PHE A 582 -28.07 14.30 21.10
CA PHE A 582 -27.01 13.43 21.58
C PHE A 582 -27.53 12.70 22.83
N LEU A 583 -27.81 11.41 22.72
CA LEU A 583 -28.16 10.61 23.89
C LEU A 583 -26.85 10.29 24.64
N LEU A 584 -26.47 11.15 25.59
CA LEU A 584 -25.65 10.77 26.71
C LEU A 584 -26.52 9.92 27.65
N GLY A 585 -26.43 8.60 27.50
CA GLY A 585 -26.98 7.69 28.48
C GLY A 585 -26.12 7.71 29.73
N VAL A 586 -26.47 8.54 30.70
CA VAL A 586 -26.01 8.40 32.08
C VAL A 586 -26.91 7.38 32.75
N SER A 587 -26.44 6.16 32.96
CA SER A 587 -27.09 5.20 33.85
C SER A 587 -26.85 5.65 35.30
N GLU A 588 -27.87 5.99 36.04
CA GLU A 588 -27.85 5.89 37.49
C GLU A 588 -27.81 4.43 37.95
#